data_0252b089390cc6b7e69acd1f70bb9a70
#
_entry.id   0252b089390cc6b7e69acd1f70bb9a70
#
_cell.length_a   1.000
_cell.length_b   1.000
_cell.length_c   1.000
_cell.angle_alpha   90.00
_cell.angle_beta   90.00
_cell.angle_gamma   90.00
#
_symmetry.space_group_name_H-M   'P 1'
#
loop_
_entity.id
_entity.type
_entity.pdbx_description
1 polymer ?
#
loop_
_entity_poly.entity_id
_entity_poly.type
_entity_poly.pdbx_seq_one_letter_code
_entity_poly.pdbx_strand_id
1 'polypeptide(L)'
;MGETLPSEKDCQVRFGKNMSVQVEMCAPHLPAEWSLQSGVQLTWPHEETDWAYMLDEVEACFVEIARAIAERELLLVVTPNPDRVRERLAAEGVRMDQVRMACCSTNDTWARDHGALTLLGYNTPQLLDFKFNGWGLKFAADKDNLINRHLVEQGVLHGTYVNRLNFVLEGGSIESDGCGTLLTTSECLLSPNRNGQLNRTEIEERLRTMFHLQQVLWLDFGYLRGDDTDSHIDTLARFCSPDTIAYVRCDDPNDEHYPALCRMEKQLASFRRLDGKPYRLLSLPLPRPIFDEDGLRLPATYANFLIMNEAVLYPTYAQPDLDAEAAQVLAEAFPDKEIVGIDCRALIRQHGSLHCVTMQYPVGVLE
;
A
#
# COMPACT_ATOMS: atom_id res chain seq x y z
N MET A 1 -29.56 7.12 -28.54
CA MET A 1 -28.34 7.79 -28.98
C MET A 1 -27.28 7.38 -27.97
N GLY A 2 -26.39 6.48 -28.36
CA GLY A 2 -25.40 5.90 -27.50
C GLY A 2 -24.17 6.82 -27.44
N GLU A 3 -23.81 7.25 -26.24
CA GLU A 3 -22.51 7.86 -25.99
C GLU A 3 -21.46 6.75 -25.94
N THR A 4 -20.51 6.80 -26.86
CA THR A 4 -19.35 5.92 -26.89
C THR A 4 -18.36 6.37 -25.79
N LEU A 5 -17.98 5.44 -24.91
CA LEU A 5 -16.93 5.62 -23.91
C LEU A 5 -15.58 5.93 -24.60
N PRO A 6 -14.72 6.78 -24.01
CA PRO A 6 -13.41 7.11 -24.55
C PRO A 6 -12.48 5.89 -24.60
N SER A 7 -11.66 5.80 -25.64
CA SER A 7 -10.74 4.68 -25.90
C SER A 7 -9.43 4.82 -25.10
N GLU A 8 -8.73 3.69 -24.85
CA GLU A 8 -7.47 3.54 -24.10
C GLU A 8 -6.31 4.52 -24.45
N LYS A 9 -6.49 5.39 -25.45
CA LYS A 9 -5.46 6.34 -25.89
C LYS A 9 -5.45 7.66 -25.13
N ASP A 10 -6.43 7.93 -24.29
CA ASP A 10 -6.66 9.26 -23.73
C ASP A 10 -6.04 9.50 -22.33
N CYS A 11 -5.29 8.54 -21.78
CA CYS A 11 -4.61 8.66 -20.49
C CYS A 11 -3.08 8.90 -20.56
N GLN A 12 -2.56 9.48 -21.66
CA GLN A 12 -1.13 9.81 -21.74
C GLN A 12 -0.90 11.32 -21.55
N VAL A 13 -0.26 11.70 -20.44
CA VAL A 13 0.28 13.05 -20.23
C VAL A 13 1.53 13.24 -21.11
N ARG A 14 1.44 14.07 -22.15
CA ARG A 14 2.58 14.48 -22.97
C ARG A 14 3.16 15.80 -22.44
N PHE A 15 4.39 15.77 -21.96
CA PHE A 15 5.15 16.97 -21.61
C PHE A 15 5.70 17.65 -22.87
N GLY A 16 5.16 18.83 -23.23
CA GLY A 16 5.70 19.73 -24.23
C GLY A 16 6.04 21.08 -23.58
N LYS A 17 7.24 21.60 -23.87
CA LYS A 17 7.68 22.95 -23.39
C LYS A 17 6.73 24.03 -23.93
N ASN A 18 6.12 24.81 -23.02
CA ASN A 18 5.23 25.94 -23.28
C ASN A 18 3.85 25.59 -23.87
N MET A 19 2.96 25.08 -23.01
CA MET A 19 1.51 25.22 -23.22
C MET A 19 0.81 25.28 -21.87
N SER A 20 -0.18 26.17 -21.75
CA SER A 20 -1.14 26.12 -20.66
C SER A 20 -1.72 24.70 -20.58
N VAL A 21 -1.50 24.05 -19.44
CA VAL A 21 -2.01 22.70 -19.18
C VAL A 21 -3.54 22.78 -19.17
N GLN A 22 -4.21 22.44 -20.25
CA GLN A 22 -5.60 22.01 -20.18
C GLN A 22 -5.57 20.65 -19.52
N VAL A 23 -5.88 20.60 -18.23
CA VAL A 23 -6.16 19.35 -17.53
C VAL A 23 -7.48 18.86 -18.12
N GLU A 24 -7.43 17.94 -19.07
CA GLU A 24 -8.62 17.14 -19.40
C GLU A 24 -9.02 16.46 -18.09
N MET A 25 -10.18 16.81 -17.57
CA MET A 25 -10.68 16.23 -16.32
C MET A 25 -11.06 14.78 -16.60
N CYS A 26 -10.17 13.84 -16.20
CA CYS A 26 -10.53 12.44 -16.12
C CYS A 26 -11.75 12.26 -15.21
N ALA A 27 -12.59 11.27 -15.48
CA ALA A 27 -13.67 10.92 -14.57
C ALA A 27 -13.12 10.56 -13.17
N PRO A 28 -13.89 10.81 -12.10
CA PRO A 28 -13.48 10.44 -10.75
C PRO A 28 -13.10 8.97 -10.64
N HIS A 29 -11.94 8.68 -10.03
CA HIS A 29 -11.42 7.32 -9.89
C HIS A 29 -10.43 7.19 -8.73
N LEU A 30 -10.28 5.98 -8.22
CA LEU A 30 -9.17 5.60 -7.34
C LEU A 30 -7.94 5.33 -8.22
N PRO A 31 -6.85 6.12 -8.11
CA PRO A 31 -5.66 5.89 -8.93
C PRO A 31 -4.98 4.58 -8.59
N ALA A 32 -4.23 4.05 -9.53
CA ALA A 32 -3.28 2.98 -9.26
C ALA A 32 -2.08 3.52 -8.49
N GLU A 33 -1.35 2.63 -7.79
CA GLU A 33 -0.17 3.05 -7.02
C GLU A 33 0.96 3.60 -7.92
N TRP A 34 1.08 3.12 -9.15
CA TRP A 34 2.05 3.65 -10.14
C TRP A 34 1.65 4.98 -10.80
N SER A 35 0.50 5.57 -10.45
CA SER A 35 0.15 6.93 -10.88
C SER A 35 1.15 7.93 -10.30
N LEU A 36 1.37 9.07 -10.99
CA LEU A 36 2.31 10.08 -10.51
C LEU A 36 1.97 10.52 -9.08
N GLN A 37 2.99 10.49 -8.23
CA GLN A 37 2.91 10.76 -6.80
C GLN A 37 3.59 12.10 -6.48
N SER A 38 3.09 12.79 -5.45
CA SER A 38 3.78 13.91 -4.83
C SER A 38 4.72 13.46 -3.72
N GLY A 39 4.43 12.34 -3.07
CA GLY A 39 5.30 11.80 -2.03
C GLY A 39 4.66 10.66 -1.24
N VAL A 40 5.41 10.17 -0.25
CA VAL A 40 5.05 9.03 0.60
C VAL A 40 5.08 9.44 2.07
N GLN A 41 4.09 8.98 2.84
CA GLN A 41 4.03 9.10 4.29
C GLN A 41 4.67 7.89 4.97
N LEU A 42 5.44 8.17 6.03
CA LEU A 42 5.81 7.25 7.10
C LEU A 42 5.20 7.75 8.41
N THR A 43 4.68 6.85 9.22
CA THR A 43 4.34 7.12 10.63
C THR A 43 5.45 6.52 11.49
N TRP A 44 6.20 7.37 12.19
CA TRP A 44 7.50 7.02 12.79
C TRP A 44 7.35 6.23 14.09
N PRO A 45 8.12 5.15 14.30
CA PRO A 45 8.10 4.38 15.54
C PRO A 45 8.63 5.21 16.73
N HIS A 46 8.10 4.95 17.92
CA HIS A 46 8.54 5.59 19.15
C HIS A 46 8.29 4.69 20.37
N GLU A 47 8.70 5.17 21.55
CA GLU A 47 8.71 4.38 22.79
C GLU A 47 7.31 3.99 23.32
N GLU A 48 6.22 4.58 22.78
CA GLU A 48 4.85 4.21 23.14
C GLU A 48 4.19 3.29 22.09
N THR A 49 4.92 2.88 21.05
CA THR A 49 4.47 1.91 20.03
C THR A 49 4.90 0.49 20.41
N ASP A 50 4.34 -0.49 19.73
CA ASP A 50 4.72 -1.90 19.92
C ASP A 50 6.19 -2.20 19.55
N TRP A 51 6.91 -1.22 19.00
CA TRP A 51 8.34 -1.26 18.67
C TRP A 51 9.28 -0.94 19.82
N ALA A 52 8.79 -0.53 21.00
CA ALA A 52 9.61 -0.05 22.11
C ALA A 52 10.76 -1.00 22.51
N TYR A 53 10.55 -2.30 22.40
CA TYR A 53 11.53 -3.33 22.77
C TYR A 53 12.68 -3.49 21.75
N MET A 54 12.52 -2.95 20.50
CA MET A 54 13.53 -3.02 19.44
C MET A 54 13.62 -1.70 18.64
N LEU A 55 13.42 -0.58 19.32
CA LEU A 55 13.26 0.73 18.68
C LEU A 55 14.45 1.11 17.79
N ASP A 56 15.68 0.86 18.22
CA ASP A 56 16.89 1.19 17.45
C ASP A 56 16.96 0.41 16.12
N GLU A 57 16.56 -0.87 16.13
CA GLU A 57 16.57 -1.74 14.95
C GLU A 57 15.50 -1.31 13.94
N VAL A 58 14.28 -1.04 14.41
CA VAL A 58 13.20 -0.62 13.51
C VAL A 58 13.45 0.80 12.99
N GLU A 59 13.97 1.73 13.80
CA GLU A 59 14.35 3.07 13.33
C GLU A 59 15.45 3.00 12.25
N ALA A 60 16.41 2.09 12.35
CA ALA A 60 17.41 1.90 11.30
C ALA A 60 16.77 1.49 9.97
N CYS A 61 15.80 0.56 9.99
CA CYS A 61 15.02 0.20 8.79
C CYS A 61 14.22 1.40 8.24
N PHE A 62 13.55 2.15 9.11
CA PHE A 62 12.81 3.36 8.72
C PHE A 62 13.70 4.43 8.10
N VAL A 63 14.94 4.59 8.56
CA VAL A 63 15.94 5.51 7.97
C VAL A 63 16.28 5.08 6.53
N GLU A 64 16.48 3.79 6.28
CA GLU A 64 16.75 3.30 4.92
C GLU A 64 15.56 3.54 3.99
N ILE A 65 14.32 3.27 4.46
CA ILE A 65 13.10 3.57 3.71
C ILE A 65 12.99 5.09 3.46
N ALA A 66 13.19 5.91 4.48
CA ALA A 66 13.14 7.37 4.40
C ALA A 66 14.17 7.93 3.41
N ARG A 67 15.40 7.39 3.41
CA ARG A 67 16.46 7.77 2.47
C ARG A 67 16.03 7.45 1.03
N ALA A 68 15.57 6.22 0.78
CA ALA A 68 15.16 5.78 -0.54
C ALA A 68 13.99 6.62 -1.10
N ILE A 69 13.05 7.01 -0.26
CA ILE A 69 11.94 7.90 -0.64
C ILE A 69 12.46 9.32 -0.90
N ALA A 70 13.19 9.92 0.04
CA ALA A 70 13.63 11.32 -0.06
C ALA A 70 14.63 11.58 -1.18
N GLU A 71 15.27 10.56 -1.74
CA GLU A 71 16.09 10.68 -2.94
C GLU A 71 15.28 10.94 -4.21
N ARG A 72 13.98 10.60 -4.22
CA ARG A 72 13.14 10.56 -5.44
C ARG A 72 11.89 11.42 -5.37
N GLU A 73 11.26 11.53 -4.19
CA GLU A 73 10.02 12.29 -4.01
C GLU A 73 9.88 12.80 -2.56
N LEU A 74 8.81 13.55 -2.26
CA LEU A 74 8.63 14.06 -0.91
C LEU A 74 8.37 12.93 0.08
N LEU A 75 8.98 13.06 1.24
CA LEU A 75 8.75 12.20 2.40
C LEU A 75 7.96 12.98 3.45
N LEU A 76 6.75 12.52 3.77
CA LEU A 76 6.02 12.99 4.94
C LEU A 76 6.30 12.08 6.13
N VAL A 77 6.80 12.64 7.22
CA VAL A 77 7.03 11.92 8.48
C VAL A 77 6.03 12.42 9.51
N VAL A 78 5.17 11.51 9.98
CA VAL A 78 4.22 11.74 11.06
C VAL A 78 4.78 11.16 12.35
N THR A 79 4.87 11.97 13.41
CA THR A 79 5.48 11.55 14.68
C THR A 79 5.04 12.49 15.82
N PRO A 80 4.96 12.01 17.08
CA PRO A 80 4.79 12.90 18.23
C PRO A 80 6.06 13.72 18.53
N ASN A 81 7.23 13.33 18.02
CA ASN A 81 8.54 13.91 18.34
C ASN A 81 9.31 14.41 17.09
N PRO A 82 8.79 15.42 16.34
CA PRO A 82 9.34 15.82 15.04
C PRO A 82 10.80 16.29 15.10
N ASP A 83 11.24 16.97 16.17
CA ASP A 83 12.61 17.46 16.28
C ASP A 83 13.61 16.30 16.43
N ARG A 84 13.32 15.32 17.29
CA ARG A 84 14.15 14.12 17.47
C ARG A 84 14.31 13.35 16.15
N VAL A 85 13.21 13.13 15.44
CA VAL A 85 13.23 12.38 14.18
C VAL A 85 13.96 13.17 13.09
N ARG A 86 13.79 14.49 13.04
CA ARG A 86 14.53 15.38 12.12
C ARG A 86 16.03 15.29 12.35
N GLU A 87 16.48 15.36 13.60
CA GLU A 87 17.90 15.21 13.97
C GLU A 87 18.44 13.84 13.56
N ARG A 88 17.68 12.78 13.81
CA ARG A 88 18.06 11.42 13.41
C ARG A 88 18.24 11.29 11.90
N LEU A 89 17.24 11.71 11.11
CA LEU A 89 17.29 11.64 9.65
C LEU A 89 18.44 12.48 9.07
N ALA A 90 18.67 13.69 9.61
CA ALA A 90 19.76 14.54 9.18
C ALA A 90 21.14 13.93 9.50
N ALA A 91 21.31 13.33 10.68
CA ALA A 91 22.56 12.66 11.08
C ALA A 91 22.90 11.47 10.18
N GLU A 92 21.87 10.78 9.67
CA GLU A 92 22.00 9.65 8.75
C GLU A 92 22.09 10.08 7.26
N GLY A 93 22.12 11.39 6.98
CA GLY A 93 22.32 11.93 5.63
C GLY A 93 21.10 11.86 4.71
N VAL A 94 19.89 11.74 5.25
CA VAL A 94 18.66 11.84 4.46
C VAL A 94 18.51 13.25 3.89
N ARG A 95 18.00 13.38 2.69
CA ARG A 95 17.77 14.66 1.99
C ARG A 95 16.66 15.47 2.66
N MET A 96 17.01 16.28 3.65
CA MET A 96 16.05 17.01 4.49
C MET A 96 15.24 18.08 3.74
N ASP A 97 15.68 18.53 2.57
CA ASP A 97 14.91 19.41 1.67
C ASP A 97 13.66 18.72 1.12
N GLN A 98 13.66 17.40 1.03
CA GLN A 98 12.52 16.58 0.62
C GLN A 98 11.64 16.10 1.78
N VAL A 99 12.00 16.40 3.04
CA VAL A 99 11.26 15.90 4.21
C VAL A 99 10.28 16.95 4.73
N ARG A 100 9.04 16.53 4.91
CA ARG A 100 7.97 17.26 5.62
C ARG A 100 7.70 16.55 6.94
N MET A 101 7.66 17.31 8.03
CA MET A 101 7.40 16.77 9.36
C MET A 101 6.03 17.21 9.84
N ALA A 102 5.23 16.29 10.32
CA ALA A 102 3.94 16.58 10.95
C ALA A 102 3.92 16.06 12.39
N CYS A 103 3.51 16.91 13.31
CA CYS A 103 3.38 16.57 14.73
C CYS A 103 1.97 15.99 14.99
N CYS A 104 1.90 14.69 15.21
CA CYS A 104 0.66 13.98 15.58
C CYS A 104 0.98 12.89 16.61
N SER A 105 0.06 12.70 17.55
CA SER A 105 0.07 11.50 18.40
C SER A 105 -0.35 10.28 17.56
N THR A 106 0.34 9.15 17.73
CA THR A 106 0.08 7.93 16.98
C THR A 106 -0.05 6.75 17.95
N ASN A 107 -0.76 5.69 17.54
CA ASN A 107 -0.74 4.42 18.27
C ASN A 107 0.42 3.55 17.75
N ASP A 108 0.62 3.49 16.40
CA ASP A 108 1.65 2.68 15.77
C ASP A 108 2.06 3.26 14.40
N THR A 109 2.72 2.46 13.55
CA THR A 109 3.48 2.90 12.36
C THR A 109 2.82 2.59 11.02
N TRP A 110 1.68 1.95 11.01
CA TRP A 110 1.07 1.31 9.84
C TRP A 110 0.32 2.30 8.94
N ALA A 111 1.10 3.22 8.34
CA ALA A 111 0.58 4.31 7.51
C ALA A 111 -0.31 3.82 6.35
N ARG A 112 -0.02 2.65 5.79
CA ARG A 112 -0.83 2.03 4.73
C ARG A 112 -2.28 1.86 5.12
N ASP A 113 -2.54 1.53 6.38
CA ASP A 113 -3.87 1.10 6.83
C ASP A 113 -4.71 2.22 7.42
N HIS A 114 -4.05 3.25 7.98
CA HIS A 114 -4.75 4.43 8.49
C HIS A 114 -4.67 5.65 7.57
N GLY A 115 -3.78 5.67 6.58
CA GLY A 115 -3.58 6.80 5.68
C GLY A 115 -4.78 7.08 4.77
N ALA A 116 -4.97 8.34 4.37
CA ALA A 116 -6.09 8.74 3.53
C ALA A 116 -5.98 8.17 2.11
N LEU A 117 -7.04 7.52 1.64
CA LEU A 117 -7.14 7.09 0.25
C LEU A 117 -7.56 8.27 -0.63
N THR A 118 -6.84 8.49 -1.73
CA THR A 118 -7.04 9.66 -2.57
C THR A 118 -7.82 9.33 -3.84
N LEU A 119 -8.91 10.07 -4.12
CA LEU A 119 -9.57 10.06 -5.43
C LEU A 119 -9.10 11.23 -6.28
N LEU A 120 -8.84 10.93 -7.55
CA LEU A 120 -8.54 11.92 -8.59
C LEU A 120 -9.75 12.12 -9.53
N GLY A 121 -9.63 13.06 -10.48
CA GLY A 121 -10.70 13.38 -11.43
C GLY A 121 -11.71 14.42 -10.93
N TYR A 122 -11.42 15.08 -9.81
CA TYR A 122 -12.14 16.25 -9.29
C TYR A 122 -11.29 17.50 -9.46
N ASN A 123 -11.90 18.70 -9.24
CA ASN A 123 -11.15 19.97 -9.27
C ASN A 123 -9.99 20.01 -8.28
N THR A 124 -10.14 19.33 -7.15
CA THR A 124 -9.10 19.07 -6.15
C THR A 124 -9.16 17.61 -5.74
N PRO A 125 -8.03 16.96 -5.44
CA PRO A 125 -8.03 15.59 -4.93
C PRO A 125 -8.97 15.44 -3.74
N GLN A 126 -9.69 14.30 -3.66
CA GLN A 126 -10.50 13.98 -2.49
C GLN A 126 -9.75 13.03 -1.59
N LEU A 127 -9.57 13.41 -0.34
CA LEU A 127 -8.88 12.63 0.70
C LEU A 127 -9.93 11.90 1.53
N LEU A 128 -10.13 10.61 1.26
CA LEU A 128 -11.11 9.78 1.94
C LEU A 128 -10.50 9.23 3.23
N ASP A 129 -11.06 9.64 4.35
CA ASP A 129 -10.64 9.21 5.68
C ASP A 129 -11.58 8.11 6.19
N PHE A 130 -11.13 6.85 5.99
CA PHE A 130 -11.85 5.66 6.44
C PHE A 130 -11.56 5.34 7.90
N LYS A 131 -12.46 4.57 8.53
CA LYS A 131 -12.23 4.11 9.88
C LYS A 131 -11.19 2.99 9.89
N PHE A 132 -10.08 3.24 10.52
CA PHE A 132 -9.12 2.22 10.93
C PHE A 132 -9.51 1.75 12.34
N ASN A 133 -9.68 0.45 12.56
CA ASN A 133 -10.10 -0.09 13.85
C ASN A 133 -9.13 -1.13 14.41
N GLY A 134 -7.85 -1.03 14.05
CA GLY A 134 -6.81 -1.93 14.52
C GLY A 134 -7.04 -3.38 14.03
N TRP A 135 -7.26 -3.53 12.72
CA TRP A 135 -7.43 -4.81 12.02
C TRP A 135 -8.54 -5.69 12.61
N GLY A 136 -9.69 -5.10 12.84
CA GLY A 136 -10.81 -5.81 13.40
C GLY A 136 -10.81 -5.85 14.94
N LEU A 137 -10.43 -4.74 15.59
CA LEU A 137 -10.42 -4.54 17.04
C LEU A 137 -9.34 -5.36 17.79
N LYS A 138 -8.23 -5.71 17.13
CA LYS A 138 -7.12 -6.42 17.74
C LYS A 138 -6.17 -5.47 18.50
N PHE A 139 -6.05 -4.20 18.02
CA PHE A 139 -5.13 -3.20 18.53
C PHE A 139 -5.81 -1.84 18.73
N ALA A 140 -5.20 -0.97 19.53
CA ALA A 140 -5.64 0.41 19.69
C ALA A 140 -5.46 1.20 18.36
N ALA A 141 -6.43 2.06 18.04
CA ALA A 141 -6.41 2.85 16.80
C ALA A 141 -7.01 4.26 16.99
N ASP A 142 -7.20 4.70 18.22
CA ASP A 142 -7.87 5.95 18.55
C ASP A 142 -7.06 7.18 18.14
N LYS A 143 -5.73 7.12 18.23
CA LYS A 143 -4.83 8.20 17.80
C LYS A 143 -4.65 8.16 16.27
N ASP A 144 -4.42 6.97 15.69
CA ASP A 144 -4.17 6.81 14.25
C ASP A 144 -5.36 7.25 13.40
N ASN A 145 -6.59 7.04 13.87
CA ASN A 145 -7.81 7.56 13.23
C ASN A 145 -7.92 9.09 13.18
N LEU A 146 -7.08 9.82 13.89
CA LEU A 146 -7.08 11.28 13.89
C LEU A 146 -6.01 11.88 12.97
N ILE A 147 -5.05 11.07 12.50
CA ILE A 147 -3.89 11.55 11.74
C ILE A 147 -4.33 12.28 10.47
N ASN A 148 -5.15 11.66 9.61
CA ASN A 148 -5.57 12.25 8.33
C ASN A 148 -6.24 13.62 8.53
N ARG A 149 -7.13 13.70 9.49
CA ARG A 149 -7.81 14.94 9.85
C ARG A 149 -6.81 16.02 10.31
N HIS A 150 -5.89 15.67 11.20
CA HIS A 150 -4.86 16.61 11.67
C HIS A 150 -3.95 17.07 10.54
N LEU A 151 -3.54 16.18 9.62
CA LEU A 151 -2.71 16.56 8.48
C LEU A 151 -3.39 17.55 7.55
N VAL A 152 -4.71 17.40 7.33
CA VAL A 152 -5.49 18.35 6.54
C VAL A 152 -5.69 19.67 7.29
N GLU A 153 -6.01 19.62 8.58
CA GLU A 153 -6.19 20.82 9.42
C GLU A 153 -4.89 21.63 9.56
N GLN A 154 -3.72 20.95 9.57
CA GLN A 154 -2.41 21.59 9.56
C GLN A 154 -1.96 22.09 8.19
N GLY A 155 -2.70 21.81 7.12
CA GLY A 155 -2.35 22.16 5.75
C GLY A 155 -1.15 21.36 5.20
N VAL A 156 -0.89 20.18 5.74
CA VAL A 156 0.16 19.26 5.26
C VAL A 156 -0.34 18.44 4.08
N LEU A 157 -1.57 17.94 4.15
CA LEU A 157 -2.25 17.30 3.03
C LEU A 157 -3.21 18.29 2.37
N HIS A 158 -3.06 18.46 1.06
CA HIS A 158 -3.87 19.35 0.24
C HIS A 158 -4.96 18.55 -0.49
N GLY A 159 -6.20 19.00 -0.40
CA GLY A 159 -7.34 18.34 -1.01
C GLY A 159 -8.63 18.58 -0.25
N THR A 160 -9.70 17.97 -0.73
CA THR A 160 -10.99 18.01 -0.03
C THR A 160 -11.07 16.82 0.92
N TYR A 161 -11.11 17.08 2.22
CA TYR A 161 -11.31 16.03 3.24
C TYR A 161 -12.72 15.44 3.13
N VAL A 162 -12.79 14.13 3.02
CA VAL A 162 -14.05 13.37 2.92
C VAL A 162 -14.12 12.33 4.03
N ASN A 163 -14.94 12.60 5.03
CA ASN A 163 -15.15 11.70 6.14
C ASN A 163 -15.88 10.42 5.70
N ARG A 164 -15.24 9.26 5.91
CA ARG A 164 -15.75 7.91 5.67
C ARG A 164 -15.66 7.03 6.94
N LEU A 165 -15.54 7.63 8.13
CA LEU A 165 -15.39 6.92 9.40
C LEU A 165 -16.59 6.02 9.78
N ASN A 166 -17.64 6.01 8.98
CA ASN A 166 -18.78 5.06 9.09
C ASN A 166 -18.55 3.74 8.34
N PHE A 167 -17.36 3.56 7.73
CA PHE A 167 -16.97 2.32 7.03
C PHE A 167 -15.53 1.98 7.40
N VAL A 168 -15.30 0.76 7.89
CA VAL A 168 -13.95 0.27 8.22
C VAL A 168 -13.27 -0.20 6.95
N LEU A 169 -12.10 0.38 6.64
CA LEU A 169 -11.30 0.00 5.48
C LEU A 169 -9.84 0.36 5.73
N GLU A 170 -8.97 -0.59 5.56
CA GLU A 170 -7.53 -0.44 5.57
C GLU A 170 -7.00 -0.33 4.13
N GLY A 171 -6.02 0.56 3.89
CA GLY A 171 -5.42 0.73 2.55
C GLY A 171 -4.75 -0.54 2.03
N GLY A 172 -4.13 -1.34 2.92
CA GLY A 172 -3.50 -2.62 2.56
C GLY A 172 -4.49 -3.73 2.17
N SER A 173 -5.78 -3.55 2.49
CA SER A 173 -6.84 -4.51 2.13
C SER A 173 -7.32 -4.40 0.69
N ILE A 174 -6.88 -3.39 -0.07
CA ILE A 174 -7.33 -3.11 -1.43
C ILE A 174 -6.18 -2.79 -2.38
N GLU A 175 -6.34 -3.19 -3.64
CA GLU A 175 -5.46 -2.83 -4.76
C GLU A 175 -6.29 -2.25 -5.91
N SER A 176 -5.84 -1.15 -6.52
CA SER A 176 -6.50 -0.48 -7.64
C SER A 176 -5.66 -0.56 -8.92
N ASP A 177 -6.29 -0.88 -10.05
CA ASP A 177 -5.65 -0.78 -11.37
C ASP A 177 -5.70 0.64 -11.97
N GLY A 178 -6.34 1.60 -11.29
CA GLY A 178 -6.55 2.96 -11.78
C GLY A 178 -7.57 3.08 -12.92
N CYS A 179 -8.10 1.95 -13.39
CA CYS A 179 -9.01 1.86 -14.55
C CYS A 179 -10.41 1.34 -14.18
N GLY A 180 -10.73 1.31 -12.89
CA GLY A 180 -12.05 0.91 -12.38
C GLY A 180 -12.14 -0.53 -11.88
N THR A 181 -11.02 -1.25 -11.75
CA THR A 181 -10.96 -2.55 -11.09
C THR A 181 -10.30 -2.43 -9.72
N LEU A 182 -10.91 -3.05 -8.72
CA LEU A 182 -10.36 -3.23 -7.38
C LEU A 182 -10.12 -4.72 -7.15
N LEU A 183 -8.98 -5.07 -6.54
CA LEU A 183 -8.67 -6.41 -6.05
C LEU A 183 -8.63 -6.38 -4.52
N THR A 184 -9.25 -7.38 -3.87
CA THR A 184 -9.32 -7.49 -2.40
C THR A 184 -9.45 -8.95 -1.98
N THR A 185 -9.39 -9.22 -0.67
CA THR A 185 -9.62 -10.55 -0.12
C THR A 185 -10.98 -10.64 0.59
N SER A 186 -11.61 -11.80 0.52
CA SER A 186 -12.86 -12.05 1.23
C SER A 186 -12.64 -12.22 2.74
N GLU A 187 -11.52 -12.80 3.14
CA GLU A 187 -11.20 -13.00 4.56
C GLU A 187 -11.13 -11.66 5.30
N CYS A 188 -10.45 -10.67 4.73
CA CYS A 188 -10.35 -9.35 5.34
C CYS A 188 -11.68 -8.60 5.34
N LEU A 189 -12.26 -8.33 4.16
CA LEU A 189 -13.41 -7.43 4.08
C LEU A 189 -14.71 -8.01 4.62
N LEU A 190 -14.83 -9.34 4.72
CA LEU A 190 -15.98 -10.03 5.32
C LEU A 190 -15.75 -10.39 6.80
N SER A 191 -14.62 -9.99 7.36
CA SER A 191 -14.34 -10.17 8.80
C SER A 191 -15.44 -9.51 9.66
N PRO A 192 -16.03 -10.23 10.61
CA PRO A 192 -17.17 -9.73 11.39
C PRO A 192 -16.85 -8.50 12.23
N ASN A 193 -15.57 -8.30 12.56
CA ASN A 193 -15.12 -7.18 13.38
C ASN A 193 -14.84 -5.89 12.58
N ARG A 194 -15.01 -5.89 11.25
CA ARG A 194 -14.94 -4.68 10.42
C ARG A 194 -16.34 -4.14 10.10
N ASN A 195 -16.95 -4.59 9.02
CA ASN A 195 -18.28 -4.17 8.60
C ASN A 195 -19.27 -5.33 8.71
N GLY A 196 -19.24 -6.09 9.81
CA GLY A 196 -19.95 -7.36 9.99
C GLY A 196 -21.47 -7.33 9.88
N GLN A 197 -22.08 -6.13 9.84
CA GLN A 197 -23.50 -5.95 9.53
C GLN A 197 -23.81 -5.99 8.03
N LEU A 198 -22.77 -5.99 7.16
CA LEU A 198 -22.89 -5.99 5.71
C LEU A 198 -22.46 -7.34 5.13
N ASN A 199 -23.17 -7.79 4.11
CA ASN A 199 -22.75 -8.93 3.32
C ASN A 199 -21.84 -8.51 2.13
N ARG A 200 -21.29 -9.49 1.41
CA ARG A 200 -20.36 -9.26 0.29
C ARG A 200 -20.93 -8.31 -0.77
N THR A 201 -22.18 -8.47 -1.15
CA THR A 201 -22.83 -7.62 -2.17
C THR A 201 -22.94 -6.18 -1.69
N GLU A 202 -23.34 -5.96 -0.44
CA GLU A 202 -23.48 -4.64 0.15
C GLU A 202 -22.12 -3.94 0.31
N ILE A 203 -21.06 -4.68 0.69
CA ILE A 203 -19.69 -4.15 0.72
C ILE A 203 -19.24 -3.77 -0.69
N GLU A 204 -19.43 -4.64 -1.68
CA GLU A 204 -19.06 -4.37 -3.06
C GLU A 204 -19.77 -3.15 -3.63
N GLU A 205 -21.08 -2.99 -3.39
CA GLU A 205 -21.84 -1.82 -3.83
C GLU A 205 -21.30 -0.52 -3.22
N ARG A 206 -20.91 -0.55 -1.94
CA ARG A 206 -20.29 0.60 -1.28
C ARG A 206 -18.92 0.93 -1.89
N LEU A 207 -18.05 -0.07 -2.08
CA LEU A 207 -16.75 0.13 -2.73
C LEU A 207 -16.90 0.69 -4.14
N ARG A 208 -17.80 0.13 -4.95
CA ARG A 208 -18.10 0.63 -6.29
C ARG A 208 -18.55 2.09 -6.27
N THR A 209 -19.41 2.45 -5.33
CA THR A 209 -19.92 3.83 -5.20
C THR A 209 -18.83 4.78 -4.71
N MET A 210 -18.05 4.40 -3.69
CA MET A 210 -17.04 5.27 -3.08
C MET A 210 -15.83 5.50 -3.98
N PHE A 211 -15.43 4.50 -4.78
CA PHE A 211 -14.24 4.54 -5.62
C PHE A 211 -14.53 4.61 -7.12
N HIS A 212 -15.80 4.71 -7.53
CA HIS A 212 -16.24 4.75 -8.94
C HIS A 212 -15.82 3.51 -9.74
N LEU A 213 -15.92 2.31 -9.13
CA LEU A 213 -15.46 1.07 -9.73
C LEU A 213 -16.48 0.45 -10.68
N GLN A 214 -15.96 -0.23 -11.70
CA GLN A 214 -16.70 -1.09 -12.62
C GLN A 214 -16.64 -2.55 -12.20
N GLN A 215 -15.57 -2.97 -11.51
CA GLN A 215 -15.32 -4.35 -11.10
C GLN A 215 -14.66 -4.44 -9.75
N VAL A 216 -15.03 -5.45 -8.96
CA VAL A 216 -14.29 -5.86 -7.75
C VAL A 216 -13.94 -7.33 -7.88
N LEU A 217 -12.66 -7.65 -7.83
CA LEU A 217 -12.13 -9.00 -7.84
C LEU A 217 -11.89 -9.45 -6.39
N TRP A 218 -12.56 -10.50 -6.00
CA TRP A 218 -12.49 -11.06 -4.66
C TRP A 218 -11.60 -12.29 -4.65
N LEU A 219 -10.50 -12.24 -3.93
CA LEU A 219 -9.63 -13.38 -3.70
C LEU A 219 -10.09 -14.12 -2.44
N ASP A 220 -10.50 -15.38 -2.62
CA ASP A 220 -11.09 -16.20 -1.55
C ASP A 220 -10.05 -17.14 -0.92
N PHE A 221 -8.83 -17.17 -1.45
CA PHE A 221 -7.76 -18.08 -1.03
C PHE A 221 -6.44 -17.31 -0.90
N GLY A 222 -5.56 -17.82 -0.07
CA GLY A 222 -4.26 -17.24 0.25
C GLY A 222 -4.24 -16.70 1.66
N TYR A 223 -3.15 -16.96 2.36
CA TYR A 223 -2.83 -16.40 3.68
C TYR A 223 -1.33 -16.54 3.93
N LEU A 224 -0.82 -15.78 4.86
CA LEU A 224 0.51 -15.95 5.43
C LEU A 224 0.41 -16.25 6.93
N ARG A 225 1.18 -17.23 7.39
CA ARG A 225 1.25 -17.53 8.80
C ARG A 225 1.89 -16.39 9.55
N GLY A 226 1.26 -15.94 10.65
CA GLY A 226 1.69 -14.79 11.42
C GLY A 226 1.10 -13.45 10.96
N ASP A 227 0.33 -13.40 9.86
CA ASP A 227 -0.38 -12.19 9.46
C ASP A 227 -1.52 -11.86 10.42
N ASP A 228 -1.58 -10.61 10.88
CA ASP A 228 -2.59 -10.09 11.81
C ASP A 228 -3.74 -9.35 11.12
N THR A 229 -3.66 -9.18 9.79
CA THR A 229 -4.56 -8.32 9.02
C THR A 229 -5.81 -9.03 8.51
N ASP A 230 -5.95 -10.34 8.72
CA ASP A 230 -6.92 -11.22 8.07
C ASP A 230 -6.67 -11.30 6.55
N SER A 231 -5.43 -11.57 6.14
CA SER A 231 -5.00 -11.76 4.76
C SER A 231 -5.20 -10.51 3.88
N HIS A 232 -4.56 -9.39 4.24
CA HIS A 232 -4.49 -8.21 3.37
C HIS A 232 -3.97 -8.57 1.99
N ILE A 233 -4.56 -7.96 0.96
CA ILE A 233 -4.21 -8.25 -0.43
C ILE A 233 -2.77 -7.84 -0.76
N ASP A 234 -2.23 -6.80 -0.14
CA ASP A 234 -0.88 -6.29 -0.35
C ASP A 234 0.23 -7.21 0.14
N THR A 235 -0.11 -8.24 0.92
CA THR A 235 0.80 -9.32 1.31
C THR A 235 0.78 -10.51 0.34
N LEU A 236 -0.21 -10.60 -0.54
CA LEU A 236 -0.51 -11.77 -1.39
C LEU A 236 -0.38 -11.48 -2.88
N ALA A 237 -1.00 -10.40 -3.38
CA ALA A 237 -1.05 -10.09 -4.81
C ALA A 237 -1.22 -8.58 -5.04
N ARG A 238 -0.47 -8.05 -6.02
CA ARG A 238 -0.40 -6.62 -6.34
C ARG A 238 -0.58 -6.36 -7.82
N PHE A 239 -1.33 -5.32 -8.19
CA PHE A 239 -1.29 -4.83 -9.56
C PHE A 239 0.06 -4.17 -9.87
N CYS A 240 0.64 -4.50 -11.03
CA CYS A 240 1.87 -3.87 -11.56
C CYS A 240 1.57 -2.99 -12.77
N SER A 241 0.46 -3.26 -13.45
CA SER A 241 -0.09 -2.51 -14.58
C SER A 241 -1.58 -2.87 -14.71
N PRO A 242 -2.36 -2.20 -15.60
CA PRO A 242 -3.77 -2.55 -15.82
C PRO A 242 -4.01 -3.98 -16.28
N ASP A 243 -2.97 -4.70 -16.69
CA ASP A 243 -3.09 -6.07 -17.21
C ASP A 243 -2.18 -7.09 -16.52
N THR A 244 -1.40 -6.69 -15.52
CA THR A 244 -0.39 -7.54 -14.88
C THR A 244 -0.56 -7.55 -13.36
N ILE A 245 -0.56 -8.76 -12.77
CA ILE A 245 -0.61 -8.97 -11.33
C ILE A 245 0.65 -9.75 -10.91
N ALA A 246 1.42 -9.22 -9.97
CA ALA A 246 2.43 -9.97 -9.23
C ALA A 246 1.78 -10.63 -8.00
N TYR A 247 2.18 -11.86 -7.68
CA TYR A 247 1.61 -12.61 -6.56
C TYR A 247 2.64 -13.54 -5.94
N VAL A 248 2.52 -13.82 -4.65
CA VAL A 248 3.41 -14.75 -3.95
C VAL A 248 3.05 -16.20 -4.30
N ARG A 249 4.09 -17.01 -4.65
CA ARG A 249 3.95 -18.42 -4.99
C ARG A 249 4.82 -19.29 -4.07
N CYS A 250 4.24 -20.37 -3.59
CA CYS A 250 4.95 -21.40 -2.84
C CYS A 250 5.22 -22.61 -3.74
N ASP A 251 6.49 -22.98 -3.89
CA ASP A 251 6.92 -24.13 -4.70
C ASP A 251 7.21 -25.39 -3.86
N ASP A 252 7.31 -25.27 -2.53
CA ASP A 252 7.52 -26.39 -1.64
C ASP A 252 6.20 -27.05 -1.22
N PRO A 253 5.87 -28.26 -1.68
CA PRO A 253 4.64 -28.95 -1.31
C PRO A 253 4.55 -29.33 0.17
N ASN A 254 5.64 -29.23 0.93
CA ASN A 254 5.67 -29.49 2.36
C ASN A 254 5.45 -28.22 3.20
N ASP A 255 5.48 -27.03 2.59
CA ASP A 255 5.19 -25.79 3.28
C ASP A 255 3.69 -25.69 3.58
N GLU A 256 3.33 -25.22 4.78
CA GLU A 256 1.93 -25.06 5.22
C GLU A 256 1.10 -24.15 4.30
N HIS A 257 1.72 -23.17 3.62
CA HIS A 257 1.05 -22.25 2.70
C HIS A 257 0.76 -22.86 1.31
N TYR A 258 1.48 -23.93 0.92
CA TYR A 258 1.38 -24.49 -0.43
C TYR A 258 -0.05 -24.76 -0.90
N PRO A 259 -0.93 -25.42 -0.12
CA PRO A 259 -2.29 -25.70 -0.58
C PRO A 259 -3.14 -24.43 -0.79
N ALA A 260 -2.95 -23.41 0.05
CA ALA A 260 -3.70 -22.16 -0.03
C ALA A 260 -3.19 -21.29 -1.18
N LEU A 261 -1.88 -21.12 -1.33
CA LEU A 261 -1.27 -20.33 -2.40
C LEU A 261 -1.48 -20.97 -3.77
N CYS A 262 -1.48 -22.31 -3.91
CA CYS A 262 -1.88 -22.97 -5.16
C CYS A 262 -3.35 -22.72 -5.55
N ARG A 263 -4.26 -22.59 -4.58
CA ARG A 263 -5.66 -22.23 -4.86
C ARG A 263 -5.77 -20.78 -5.25
N MET A 264 -5.03 -19.90 -4.59
CA MET A 264 -4.94 -18.48 -4.92
C MET A 264 -4.48 -18.27 -6.37
N GLU A 265 -3.38 -18.92 -6.78
CA GLU A 265 -2.86 -18.86 -8.15
C GLU A 265 -3.91 -19.28 -9.19
N LYS A 266 -4.62 -20.39 -8.94
CA LYS A 266 -5.71 -20.84 -9.83
C LYS A 266 -6.85 -19.83 -9.90
N GLN A 267 -7.19 -19.18 -8.81
CA GLN A 267 -8.22 -18.15 -8.78
C GLN A 267 -7.76 -16.90 -9.52
N LEU A 268 -6.52 -16.42 -9.30
CA LEU A 268 -5.94 -15.30 -10.06
C LEU A 268 -5.94 -15.57 -11.56
N ALA A 269 -5.58 -16.78 -12.00
CA ALA A 269 -5.64 -17.19 -13.41
C ALA A 269 -7.07 -17.20 -14.01
N SER A 270 -8.09 -17.32 -13.16
CA SER A 270 -9.49 -17.25 -13.57
C SER A 270 -10.03 -15.83 -13.74
N PHE A 271 -9.39 -14.83 -13.14
CA PHE A 271 -9.81 -13.44 -13.20
C PHE A 271 -9.73 -12.89 -14.62
N ARG A 272 -10.61 -11.95 -14.91
CA ARG A 272 -10.67 -11.30 -16.23
C ARG A 272 -10.71 -9.79 -16.01
N ARG A 273 -9.99 -9.10 -16.87
CA ARG A 273 -10.02 -7.65 -16.98
C ARG A 273 -11.38 -7.20 -17.53
N LEU A 274 -11.66 -5.90 -17.49
CA LEU A 274 -12.89 -5.31 -18.02
C LEU A 274 -13.09 -5.59 -19.53
N ASP A 275 -12.00 -5.77 -20.28
CA ASP A 275 -12.03 -6.16 -21.70
C ASP A 275 -12.23 -7.68 -21.95
N GLY A 276 -12.39 -8.47 -20.88
CA GLY A 276 -12.60 -9.92 -20.92
C GLY A 276 -11.33 -10.76 -21.06
N LYS A 277 -10.15 -10.13 -21.20
CA LYS A 277 -8.87 -10.85 -21.30
C LYS A 277 -8.34 -11.30 -19.93
N PRO A 278 -7.51 -12.34 -19.86
CA PRO A 278 -6.84 -12.72 -18.62
C PRO A 278 -5.78 -11.68 -18.23
N TYR A 279 -5.44 -11.64 -16.95
CA TYR A 279 -4.26 -10.94 -16.46
C TYR A 279 -2.99 -11.73 -16.79
N ARG A 280 -1.89 -11.02 -17.04
CA ARG A 280 -0.54 -11.56 -16.97
C ARG A 280 -0.20 -11.75 -15.50
N LEU A 281 0.23 -12.96 -15.14
CA LEU A 281 0.61 -13.29 -13.77
C LEU A 281 2.12 -13.42 -13.65
N LEU A 282 2.72 -12.72 -12.69
CA LEU A 282 4.13 -12.79 -12.34
C LEU A 282 4.28 -13.35 -10.94
N SER A 283 4.93 -14.50 -10.82
CA SER A 283 5.11 -15.15 -9.53
C SER A 283 6.34 -14.64 -8.81
N LEU A 284 6.14 -14.10 -7.60
CA LEU A 284 7.19 -13.79 -6.64
C LEU A 284 7.45 -15.05 -5.78
N PRO A 285 8.70 -15.37 -5.44
CA PRO A 285 8.97 -16.50 -4.57
C PRO A 285 8.43 -16.26 -3.16
N LEU A 286 8.05 -17.32 -2.46
CA LEU A 286 7.79 -17.25 -1.03
C LEU A 286 9.14 -17.29 -0.28
N PRO A 287 9.44 -16.34 0.62
CA PRO A 287 10.61 -16.44 1.47
C PRO A 287 10.63 -17.75 2.27
N ARG A 288 11.82 -18.34 2.45
CA ARG A 288 11.97 -19.47 3.39
C ARG A 288 11.49 -19.04 4.79
N PRO A 289 10.92 -19.96 5.57
CA PRO A 289 10.37 -19.64 6.88
C PRO A 289 11.35 -18.87 7.77
N ILE A 290 10.90 -17.76 8.31
CA ILE A 290 11.58 -16.96 9.33
C ILE A 290 10.74 -17.05 10.59
N PHE A 291 11.39 -17.28 11.72
CA PHE A 291 10.73 -17.46 13.00
C PHE A 291 11.19 -16.41 14.00
N ASP A 292 10.31 -16.05 14.91
CA ASP A 292 10.66 -15.25 16.07
C ASP A 292 11.35 -16.10 17.15
N GLU A 293 11.60 -15.49 18.31
CA GLU A 293 12.28 -16.11 19.46
C GLU A 293 11.41 -17.19 20.12
N ASP A 294 10.11 -17.14 19.97
CA ASP A 294 9.13 -18.10 20.47
C ASP A 294 8.86 -19.24 19.49
N GLY A 295 9.49 -19.20 18.32
CA GLY A 295 9.34 -20.20 17.26
C GLY A 295 8.06 -20.00 16.45
N LEU A 296 7.43 -18.83 16.48
CA LEU A 296 6.30 -18.49 15.64
C LEU A 296 6.78 -17.99 14.27
N ARG A 297 6.16 -18.47 13.21
CA ARG A 297 6.52 -18.06 11.84
C ARG A 297 6.04 -16.65 11.56
N LEU A 298 6.95 -15.82 11.02
CA LEU A 298 6.73 -14.44 10.66
C LEU A 298 6.25 -14.33 9.19
N PRO A 299 5.37 -13.35 8.85
CA PRO A 299 4.73 -13.24 7.54
C PRO A 299 5.59 -12.54 6.49
N ALA A 300 6.78 -13.06 6.19
CA ALA A 300 7.66 -12.53 5.16
C ALA A 300 7.06 -12.73 3.77
N THR A 301 7.04 -11.68 2.95
CA THR A 301 6.53 -11.73 1.56
C THR A 301 7.15 -10.64 0.70
N TYR A 302 7.54 -10.99 -0.55
CA TYR A 302 8.03 -10.02 -1.53
C TYR A 302 6.88 -9.25 -2.23
N ALA A 303 5.61 -9.62 -2.00
CA ALA A 303 4.47 -8.87 -2.52
C ALA A 303 4.27 -7.52 -1.82
N ASN A 304 4.87 -7.31 -0.65
CA ASN A 304 4.72 -6.09 0.14
C ASN A 304 5.70 -4.98 -0.31
N PHE A 305 5.77 -4.71 -1.62
CA PHE A 305 6.60 -3.67 -2.24
C PHE A 305 5.85 -2.36 -2.40
N LEU A 306 6.57 -1.24 -2.43
CA LEU A 306 6.06 0.11 -2.70
C LEU A 306 6.44 0.55 -4.11
N ILE A 307 5.47 1.00 -4.90
CA ILE A 307 5.69 1.57 -6.22
C ILE A 307 5.81 3.10 -6.09
N MET A 308 6.92 3.65 -6.54
CA MET A 308 7.21 5.09 -6.56
C MET A 308 7.34 5.61 -8.00
N ASN A 309 7.52 6.92 -8.19
CA ASN A 309 7.66 7.51 -9.52
C ASN A 309 8.83 6.91 -10.32
N GLU A 310 10.00 6.74 -9.72
CA GLU A 310 11.23 6.30 -10.41
C GLU A 310 11.73 4.93 -9.91
N ALA A 311 11.16 4.38 -8.84
CA ALA A 311 11.64 3.16 -8.23
C ALA A 311 10.49 2.26 -7.74
N VAL A 312 10.83 0.99 -7.50
CA VAL A 312 10.05 0.08 -6.67
C VAL A 312 10.92 -0.31 -5.48
N LEU A 313 10.48 0.05 -4.29
CA LEU A 313 11.13 -0.43 -3.08
C LEU A 313 10.52 -1.78 -2.70
N TYR A 314 11.36 -2.80 -2.50
CA TYR A 314 10.85 -4.11 -2.12
C TYR A 314 11.54 -4.64 -0.86
N PRO A 315 10.83 -5.40 -0.01
CA PRO A 315 11.42 -5.95 1.19
C PRO A 315 12.40 -7.07 0.86
N THR A 316 13.56 -7.10 1.54
CA THR A 316 14.49 -8.22 1.52
C THR A 316 14.56 -8.86 2.90
N TYR A 317 14.96 -10.14 2.94
CA TYR A 317 14.90 -10.94 4.16
C TYR A 317 16.20 -11.69 4.45
N ALA A 318 17.35 -11.17 3.98
CA ALA A 318 18.67 -11.82 4.07
C ALA A 318 18.69 -13.25 3.47
N GLN A 319 17.98 -13.43 2.37
CA GLN A 319 17.92 -14.64 1.56
C GLN A 319 18.38 -14.32 0.13
N PRO A 320 19.71 -14.16 -0.11
CA PRO A 320 20.24 -13.51 -1.32
C PRO A 320 19.76 -14.10 -2.66
N ASP A 321 19.49 -15.39 -2.69
CA ASP A 321 18.97 -16.09 -3.86
C ASP A 321 17.50 -15.71 -4.14
N LEU A 322 16.63 -15.72 -3.12
CA LEU A 322 15.23 -15.36 -3.25
C LEU A 322 15.04 -13.84 -3.35
N ASP A 323 15.84 -13.04 -2.62
CA ASP A 323 15.86 -11.59 -2.74
C ASP A 323 16.21 -11.18 -4.18
N ALA A 324 17.19 -11.85 -4.81
CA ALA A 324 17.57 -11.60 -6.21
C ALA A 324 16.50 -12.07 -7.21
N GLU A 325 15.85 -13.20 -6.96
CA GLU A 325 14.74 -13.70 -7.80
C GLU A 325 13.56 -12.72 -7.76
N ALA A 326 13.17 -12.26 -6.57
CA ALA A 326 12.12 -11.25 -6.42
C ALA A 326 12.46 -9.95 -7.16
N ALA A 327 13.71 -9.46 -7.07
CA ALA A 327 14.18 -8.30 -7.81
C ALA A 327 14.06 -8.47 -9.33
N GLN A 328 14.37 -9.66 -9.86
CA GLN A 328 14.24 -9.95 -11.30
C GLN A 328 12.77 -9.90 -11.76
N VAL A 329 11.86 -10.49 -10.98
CA VAL A 329 10.42 -10.46 -11.28
C VAL A 329 9.89 -9.03 -11.25
N LEU A 330 10.30 -8.21 -10.28
CA LEU A 330 9.91 -6.81 -10.20
C LEU A 330 10.51 -5.98 -11.33
N ALA A 331 11.76 -6.24 -11.74
CA ALA A 331 12.35 -5.58 -12.91
C ALA A 331 11.63 -5.95 -14.22
N GLU A 332 11.08 -7.16 -14.34
CA GLU A 332 10.21 -7.55 -15.46
C GLU A 332 8.85 -6.85 -15.41
N ALA A 333 8.30 -6.64 -14.21
CA ALA A 333 7.03 -5.94 -14.00
C ALA A 333 7.16 -4.43 -14.26
N PHE A 334 8.31 -3.83 -13.91
CA PHE A 334 8.56 -2.39 -13.93
C PHE A 334 9.88 -2.07 -14.66
N PRO A 335 9.95 -2.28 -15.98
CA PRO A 335 11.22 -2.16 -16.73
C PRO A 335 11.82 -0.75 -16.74
N ASP A 336 11.02 0.27 -16.46
CA ASP A 336 11.43 1.68 -16.46
C ASP A 336 11.72 2.22 -15.05
N LYS A 337 11.70 1.35 -14.01
CA LYS A 337 11.91 1.73 -12.61
C LYS A 337 13.15 1.05 -12.03
N GLU A 338 13.82 1.76 -11.14
CA GLU A 338 14.89 1.17 -10.32
C GLU A 338 14.28 0.22 -9.27
N ILE A 339 14.87 -0.96 -9.09
CA ILE A 339 14.43 -1.93 -8.08
C ILE A 339 15.38 -1.85 -6.88
N VAL A 340 14.87 -1.39 -5.74
CA VAL A 340 15.66 -1.11 -4.54
C VAL A 340 15.23 -2.03 -3.40
N GLY A 341 16.12 -2.89 -2.94
CA GLY A 341 15.88 -3.78 -1.81
C GLY A 341 16.13 -3.11 -0.47
N ILE A 342 15.22 -3.27 0.46
CA ILE A 342 15.33 -2.79 1.85
C ILE A 342 15.23 -3.98 2.79
N ASP A 343 16.16 -4.13 3.73
CA ASP A 343 16.09 -5.20 4.74
C ASP A 343 14.95 -4.94 5.73
N CYS A 344 13.87 -5.71 5.58
CA CYS A 344 12.64 -5.57 6.37
C CYS A 344 12.48 -6.65 7.45
N ARG A 345 13.57 -7.35 7.82
CA ARG A 345 13.51 -8.36 8.90
C ARG A 345 13.07 -7.78 10.24
N ALA A 346 13.38 -6.50 10.49
CA ALA A 346 12.86 -5.80 11.66
C ALA A 346 11.33 -5.66 11.60
N LEU A 347 10.77 -5.29 10.43
CA LEU A 347 9.35 -5.01 10.28
C LEU A 347 8.47 -6.25 10.48
N ILE A 348 8.85 -7.40 9.93
CA ILE A 348 8.05 -8.63 10.06
C ILE A 348 7.91 -9.14 11.49
N ARG A 349 8.73 -8.66 12.43
CA ARG A 349 8.61 -9.00 13.87
C ARG A 349 7.33 -8.45 14.51
N GLN A 350 6.72 -7.42 13.90
CA GLN A 350 5.40 -6.89 14.23
C GLN A 350 4.41 -7.16 13.08
N HIS A 351 4.58 -8.29 12.39
CA HIS A 351 3.63 -8.90 11.46
C HIS A 351 3.36 -8.14 10.15
N GLY A 352 4.00 -7.00 9.89
CA GLY A 352 3.93 -6.23 8.65
C GLY A 352 5.27 -6.10 7.93
N SER A 353 5.30 -5.42 6.78
CA SER A 353 6.53 -5.19 6.02
C SER A 353 6.55 -3.79 5.38
N LEU A 354 7.32 -3.59 4.32
CA LEU A 354 7.64 -2.28 3.75
C LEU A 354 6.42 -1.50 3.28
N HIS A 355 5.51 -2.11 2.53
CA HIS A 355 4.30 -1.46 2.05
C HIS A 355 3.38 -1.04 3.19
N CYS A 356 3.26 -1.89 4.21
CA CYS A 356 2.40 -1.65 5.37
C CYS A 356 2.77 -0.37 6.15
N VAL A 357 4.06 0.03 6.18
CA VAL A 357 4.51 1.25 6.89
C VAL A 357 4.49 2.50 6.00
N THR A 358 4.08 2.39 4.74
CA THR A 358 4.12 3.47 3.74
C THR A 358 2.73 3.79 3.20
N MET A 359 2.43 5.08 2.92
CA MET A 359 1.25 5.51 2.19
C MET A 359 1.64 6.55 1.14
N GLN A 360 1.45 6.23 -0.13
CA GLN A 360 1.70 7.15 -1.22
C GLN A 360 0.54 8.15 -1.41
N TYR A 361 0.88 9.35 -1.84
CA TYR A 361 -0.07 10.40 -2.19
C TYR A 361 0.12 10.84 -3.64
N PRO A 362 -0.93 10.87 -4.47
CA PRO A 362 -0.87 11.39 -5.83
C PRO A 362 -0.43 12.85 -5.90
N VAL A 363 0.02 13.29 -7.08
CA VAL A 363 0.38 14.69 -7.35
C VAL A 363 -0.74 15.64 -6.92
N GLY A 364 -0.36 16.72 -6.23
CA GLY A 364 -1.26 17.76 -5.73
C GLY A 364 -1.80 17.49 -4.31
N VAL A 365 -1.32 16.47 -3.63
CA VAL A 365 -1.68 16.15 -2.24
C VAL A 365 -0.59 16.56 -1.25
N LEU A 366 0.69 16.38 -1.57
CA LEU A 366 1.83 16.89 -0.79
C LEU A 366 2.57 17.98 -1.58
N GLU A 367 3.06 19.04 -0.87
CA GLU A 367 3.83 20.16 -1.44
C GLU A 367 5.10 20.45 -0.61
#